data_9d246a03590c154d524bc04b3dc07b2c
#
_entry.id   9d246a03590c154d524bc04b3dc07b2c
#
_cell.length_a   1.000
_cell.length_b   1.000
_cell.length_c   1.000
_cell.angle_alpha   90.00
_cell.angle_beta   90.00
_cell.angle_gamma   90.00
#
_symmetry.space_group_name_H-M   'P 1'
#
loop_
_entity.id
_entity.type
_entity.pdbx_description
1 polymer ?
#
loop_
_entity_poly.entity_id
_entity_poly.type
_entity_poly.pdbx_seq_one_letter_code
_entity_poly.pdbx_strand_id
1 'polypeptide(L)'
;MTPQKKNTTEVLHKLDFIDDDKDDIVLIAIKSNMPDYKMAYSLNRYLGVQFKKVLPEISLTENVTAFFRSFIYEDHKNHLIWRLFENKSNYTENDTDEGYSLFKNNEDLFAATHYLIPEWKNIDFFILIENTDFLFNTEELLEKLQNIKNISTQFVVDIDSLNIKSQKNLIF
;
A
#
# COMPACT_ATOMS: atom_id res chain seq x y z
N MET A 1 0.77 59.16 -7.34
CA MET A 1 -0.21 58.10 -7.06
C MET A 1 0.39 56.76 -7.45
N THR A 2 0.88 56.03 -6.48
CA THR A 2 1.54 54.71 -6.65
C THR A 2 0.48 53.61 -6.32
N PRO A 3 0.27 52.62 -7.18
CA PRO A 3 -0.68 51.54 -6.85
C PRO A 3 -0.05 50.55 -5.85
N GLN A 4 -0.78 50.32 -4.76
CA GLN A 4 -0.44 49.30 -3.76
C GLN A 4 -0.63 47.91 -4.35
N LYS A 5 0.39 47.08 -4.28
CA LYS A 5 0.30 45.63 -4.49
C LYS A 5 -0.44 44.99 -3.34
N LYS A 6 -1.63 44.43 -3.62
CA LYS A 6 -2.32 43.51 -2.72
C LYS A 6 -1.52 42.19 -2.65
N ASN A 7 -0.94 41.91 -1.51
CA ASN A 7 -0.47 40.58 -1.17
C ASN A 7 -1.68 39.68 -0.96
N THR A 8 -1.93 38.80 -1.90
CA THR A 8 -2.86 37.69 -1.72
C THR A 8 -2.10 36.62 -0.93
N THR A 9 -2.38 36.53 0.35
CA THR A 9 -1.93 35.41 1.18
C THR A 9 -2.75 34.20 0.72
N GLU A 10 -2.12 33.28 0.00
CA GLU A 10 -2.70 31.94 -0.20
C GLU A 10 -2.83 31.28 1.17
N VAL A 11 -4.07 31.19 1.63
CA VAL A 11 -4.41 30.37 2.79
C VAL A 11 -4.35 28.95 2.29
N LEU A 12 -3.22 28.27 2.58
CA LEU A 12 -3.12 26.84 2.40
C LEU A 12 -4.11 26.21 3.39
N HIS A 13 -5.29 25.85 2.90
CA HIS A 13 -6.21 24.99 3.64
C HIS A 13 -5.52 23.62 3.79
N LYS A 14 -4.83 23.44 4.91
CA LYS A 14 -4.44 22.15 5.39
C LYS A 14 -5.74 21.36 5.57
N LEU A 15 -5.93 20.35 4.75
CA LEU A 15 -7.03 19.40 4.93
C LEU A 15 -6.75 18.63 6.23
N ASP A 16 -7.34 19.09 7.31
CA ASP A 16 -7.29 18.47 8.64
C ASP A 16 -8.19 17.20 8.71
N PHE A 17 -8.31 16.44 7.61
CA PHE A 17 -9.03 15.16 7.61
C PHE A 17 -8.24 14.02 8.29
N ILE A 18 -7.05 14.30 8.79
CA ILE A 18 -6.14 13.26 9.27
C ILE A 18 -6.18 13.09 10.80
N ASP A 19 -6.75 14.03 11.56
CA ASP A 19 -6.55 14.03 13.02
C ASP A 19 -7.61 13.27 13.85
N ASP A 20 -8.84 13.06 13.34
CA ASP A 20 -9.89 12.37 14.12
C ASP A 20 -10.04 10.87 13.79
N ASP A 21 -9.56 10.38 12.62
CA ASP A 21 -9.76 9.00 12.17
C ASP A 21 -8.48 8.12 12.25
N LYS A 22 -7.38 8.63 12.79
CA LYS A 22 -6.09 7.93 12.83
C LYS A 22 -6.07 6.71 13.76
N ASP A 23 -6.88 6.72 14.79
CA ASP A 23 -6.98 5.62 15.74
C ASP A 23 -7.72 4.40 15.17
N ASP A 24 -8.37 4.58 14.01
CA ASP A 24 -9.22 3.57 13.38
C ASP A 24 -8.50 2.79 12.25
N ILE A 25 -7.18 2.93 12.14
CA ILE A 25 -6.41 2.32 11.07
C ILE A 25 -5.23 1.51 11.64
N VAL A 26 -5.11 0.26 11.18
CA VAL A 26 -3.96 -0.61 11.49
C VAL A 26 -3.21 -0.94 10.21
N LEU A 27 -1.90 -0.65 10.19
CA LEU A 27 -1.00 -1.01 9.09
C LEU A 27 -0.04 -2.11 9.54
N ILE A 28 -0.05 -3.25 8.86
CA ILE A 28 0.83 -4.38 9.16
C ILE A 28 1.79 -4.58 8.00
N ALA A 29 3.09 -4.57 8.30
CA ALA A 29 4.15 -4.92 7.39
C ALA A 29 4.38 -6.43 7.39
N ILE A 30 4.59 -7.01 6.20
CA ILE A 30 4.85 -8.44 6.02
C ILE A 30 6.08 -8.64 5.13
N LYS A 31 7.03 -9.41 5.64
CA LYS A 31 8.16 -9.90 4.88
C LYS A 31 7.90 -11.32 4.42
N SER A 32 7.86 -11.54 3.09
CA SER A 32 7.60 -12.85 2.51
C SER A 32 8.15 -12.94 1.09
N ASN A 33 8.54 -14.14 0.67
CA ASN A 33 8.92 -14.45 -0.71
C ASN A 33 7.78 -15.06 -1.54
N MET A 34 6.56 -15.07 -1.01
CA MET A 34 5.40 -15.55 -1.76
C MET A 34 5.02 -14.54 -2.86
N PRO A 35 4.54 -15.01 -4.02
CA PRO A 35 3.88 -14.12 -4.96
C PRO A 35 2.52 -13.64 -4.39
N ASP A 36 2.04 -12.52 -4.91
CA ASP A 36 0.83 -11.81 -4.48
C ASP A 36 -0.42 -12.69 -4.31
N TYR A 37 -0.74 -13.50 -5.33
CA TYR A 37 -1.91 -14.38 -5.31
C TYR A 37 -1.79 -15.49 -4.23
N LYS A 38 -0.56 -15.99 -3.96
CA LYS A 38 -0.35 -16.97 -2.89
C LYS A 38 -0.46 -16.32 -1.52
N MET A 39 0.01 -15.08 -1.37
CA MET A 39 -0.17 -14.31 -0.14
C MET A 39 -1.66 -14.12 0.13
N ALA A 40 -2.42 -13.59 -0.82
CA ALA A 40 -3.87 -13.41 -0.68
C ALA A 40 -4.60 -14.74 -0.36
N TYR A 41 -4.26 -15.84 -1.05
CA TYR A 41 -4.83 -17.15 -0.76
C TYR A 41 -4.49 -17.65 0.65
N SER A 42 -3.24 -17.48 1.09
CA SER A 42 -2.82 -17.90 2.43
C SER A 42 -3.56 -17.11 3.52
N LEU A 43 -3.67 -15.80 3.36
CA LEU A 43 -4.43 -14.95 4.27
C LEU A 43 -5.91 -15.37 4.32
N ASN A 44 -6.54 -15.62 3.16
CA ASN A 44 -7.92 -16.10 3.10
C ASN A 44 -8.11 -17.38 3.90
N ARG A 45 -7.18 -18.32 3.77
CA ARG A 45 -7.26 -19.62 4.44
C ARG A 45 -7.02 -19.54 5.96
N TYR A 46 -6.02 -18.75 6.39
CA TYR A 46 -5.59 -18.72 7.79
C TYR A 46 -6.37 -17.72 8.64
N LEU A 47 -6.79 -16.60 8.05
CA LEU A 47 -7.53 -15.54 8.75
C LEU A 47 -9.04 -15.66 8.56
N GLY A 48 -9.50 -16.47 7.59
CA GLY A 48 -10.93 -16.56 7.26
C GLY A 48 -11.48 -15.34 6.51
N VAL A 49 -10.60 -14.50 5.96
CA VAL A 49 -10.97 -13.35 5.12
C VAL A 49 -11.20 -13.78 3.66
N GLN A 50 -11.68 -12.88 2.80
CA GLN A 50 -11.98 -13.17 1.40
C GLN A 50 -11.40 -12.11 0.47
N PHE A 51 -10.08 -11.94 0.49
CA PHE A 51 -9.39 -11.03 -0.40
C PHE A 51 -9.69 -11.34 -1.87
N LYS A 52 -10.08 -10.30 -2.60
CA LYS A 52 -10.32 -10.32 -4.05
C LYS A 52 -9.39 -9.31 -4.70
N LYS A 53 -8.83 -9.67 -5.87
CA LYS A 53 -7.96 -8.76 -6.61
C LYS A 53 -8.73 -7.50 -7.03
N VAL A 54 -8.10 -6.34 -6.88
CA VAL A 54 -8.63 -5.04 -7.30
C VAL A 54 -8.07 -4.69 -8.69
N LEU A 55 -8.90 -4.11 -9.53
CA LEU A 55 -8.53 -3.51 -10.80
C LEU A 55 -9.24 -2.15 -10.92
N PRO A 56 -8.56 -1.10 -11.40
CA PRO A 56 -7.14 -1.06 -11.79
C PRO A 56 -6.20 -1.26 -10.60
N GLU A 57 -4.94 -1.58 -10.88
CA GLU A 57 -3.89 -1.67 -9.87
C GLU A 57 -3.56 -0.27 -9.30
N ILE A 58 -2.97 -0.21 -8.10
CA ILE A 58 -2.52 1.06 -7.51
C ILE A 58 -1.40 1.61 -8.41
N SER A 59 -1.49 2.87 -8.80
CA SER A 59 -0.49 3.52 -9.64
C SER A 59 0.19 4.67 -8.92
N LEU A 60 1.53 4.73 -8.99
CA LEU A 60 2.32 5.87 -8.57
C LEU A 60 3.02 6.47 -9.78
N THR A 61 2.71 7.75 -10.04
CA THR A 61 3.34 8.49 -11.14
C THR A 61 4.30 9.52 -10.57
N GLU A 62 5.59 9.32 -10.86
CA GLU A 62 6.63 10.32 -10.63
C GLU A 62 7.27 10.69 -11.96
N ASN A 63 8.38 10.02 -12.33
CA ASN A 63 8.99 10.10 -13.65
C ASN A 63 8.47 8.98 -14.57
N VAL A 64 8.07 7.88 -13.97
CA VAL A 64 7.49 6.69 -14.61
C VAL A 64 6.32 6.24 -13.77
N THR A 65 5.23 5.80 -14.41
CA THR A 65 4.08 5.23 -13.69
C THR A 65 4.38 3.78 -13.33
N ALA A 66 4.47 3.49 -12.04
CA ALA A 66 4.63 2.14 -11.51
C ALA A 66 3.29 1.60 -11.00
N PHE A 67 3.02 0.32 -11.21
CA PHE A 67 1.77 -0.34 -10.82
C PHE A 67 2.02 -1.36 -9.71
N PHE A 68 1.15 -1.35 -8.68
CA PHE A 68 1.24 -2.25 -7.55
C PHE A 68 -0.04 -3.06 -7.44
N ARG A 69 0.10 -4.37 -7.31
CA ARG A 69 -1.03 -5.29 -7.17
C ARG A 69 -1.66 -5.15 -5.80
N SER A 70 -2.99 -5.15 -5.78
CA SER A 70 -3.74 -5.03 -4.55
C SER A 70 -4.96 -5.94 -4.52
N PHE A 71 -5.39 -6.24 -3.30
CA PHE A 71 -6.57 -7.05 -3.01
C PHE A 71 -7.36 -6.37 -1.91
N ILE A 72 -8.68 -6.51 -1.96
CA ILE A 72 -9.59 -5.95 -0.96
C ILE A 72 -10.48 -7.05 -0.38
N TYR A 73 -10.80 -6.92 0.88
CA TYR A 73 -11.87 -7.65 1.56
C TYR A 73 -12.68 -6.69 2.41
N GLU A 74 -13.99 -6.63 2.17
CA GLU A 74 -14.95 -5.86 2.94
C GLU A 74 -15.65 -6.80 3.93
N ASP A 75 -15.36 -6.63 5.21
CA ASP A 75 -16.03 -7.34 6.29
C ASP A 75 -17.29 -6.58 6.72
N HIS A 76 -18.37 -6.80 6.01
CA HIS A 76 -19.65 -6.12 6.29
C HIS A 76 -20.20 -6.40 7.69
N LYS A 77 -19.79 -7.51 8.33
CA LYS A 77 -20.26 -7.87 9.67
C LYS A 77 -19.62 -7.03 10.75
N ASN A 78 -18.32 -6.76 10.60
CA ASN A 78 -17.52 -6.00 11.55
C ASN A 78 -17.24 -4.57 11.07
N HIS A 79 -17.76 -4.20 9.89
CA HIS A 79 -17.55 -2.89 9.25
C HIS A 79 -16.09 -2.57 8.93
N LEU A 80 -15.23 -3.59 8.78
CA LEU A 80 -13.81 -3.42 8.49
C LEU A 80 -13.55 -3.49 6.97
N ILE A 81 -12.59 -2.69 6.51
CA ILE A 81 -12.06 -2.78 5.16
C ILE A 81 -10.60 -3.23 5.25
N TRP A 82 -10.28 -4.34 4.62
CA TRP A 82 -8.95 -4.90 4.57
C TRP A 82 -8.37 -4.71 3.18
N ARG A 83 -7.18 -4.13 3.10
CA ARG A 83 -6.44 -3.97 1.85
C ARG A 83 -5.09 -4.66 1.98
N LEU A 84 -4.82 -5.60 1.08
CA LEU A 84 -3.49 -6.21 0.92
C LEU A 84 -2.87 -5.62 -0.33
N PHE A 85 -1.65 -5.14 -0.25
CA PHE A 85 -0.93 -4.61 -1.41
C PHE A 85 0.55 -4.94 -1.37
N GLU A 86 1.15 -5.04 -2.57
CA GLU A 86 2.59 -5.20 -2.75
C GLU A 86 3.29 -3.87 -2.46
N ASN A 87 4.45 -3.93 -1.81
CA ASN A 87 5.30 -2.76 -1.63
C ASN A 87 6.27 -2.53 -2.79
N LYS A 88 6.51 -3.55 -3.61
CA LYS A 88 7.47 -3.53 -4.71
C LYS A 88 6.78 -3.72 -6.04
N SER A 89 7.19 -2.94 -7.03
CA SER A 89 6.80 -3.13 -8.42
C SER A 89 7.98 -3.00 -9.35
N ASN A 90 8.02 -3.90 -10.32
CA ASN A 90 8.90 -3.80 -11.48
C ASN A 90 8.09 -3.54 -12.76
N TYR A 91 6.78 -3.29 -12.64
CA TYR A 91 5.88 -3.01 -13.76
C TYR A 91 5.70 -1.51 -13.94
N THR A 92 5.93 -1.04 -15.16
CA THR A 92 5.78 0.37 -15.55
C THR A 92 4.89 0.50 -16.78
N GLU A 93 4.40 1.72 -17.08
CA GLU A 93 3.61 1.97 -18.30
C GLU A 93 4.32 1.53 -19.58
N ASN A 94 5.65 1.64 -19.62
CA ASN A 94 6.43 1.24 -20.77
C ASN A 94 6.39 -0.28 -21.04
N ASP A 95 5.96 -1.07 -20.06
CA ASP A 95 5.85 -2.54 -20.20
C ASP A 95 4.50 -2.95 -20.78
N THR A 96 3.51 -2.06 -20.86
CA THR A 96 2.14 -2.37 -21.30
C THR A 96 1.90 -2.13 -22.78
N ASP A 97 2.68 -1.26 -23.44
CA ASP A 97 2.37 -0.75 -24.79
C ASP A 97 3.12 -1.42 -25.95
N GLU A 98 4.07 -2.31 -25.68
CA GLU A 98 4.78 -3.00 -26.75
C GLU A 98 4.60 -4.51 -26.67
N GLY A 99 3.83 -5.04 -27.62
CA GLY A 99 3.79 -6.47 -27.91
C GLY A 99 5.21 -7.04 -27.99
N TYR A 100 5.41 -8.19 -27.35
CA TYR A 100 6.60 -9.04 -27.28
C TYR A 100 7.70 -8.70 -28.30
N SER A 101 8.48 -7.66 -28.07
CA SER A 101 9.70 -7.42 -28.84
C SER A 101 10.81 -8.23 -28.20
N LEU A 102 11.18 -9.34 -28.85
CA LEU A 102 12.33 -10.18 -28.50
C LEU A 102 13.68 -9.45 -28.64
N PHE A 103 13.68 -8.16 -29.02
CA PHE A 103 14.86 -7.36 -29.30
C PHE A 103 14.87 -6.03 -28.53
N LYS A 104 14.38 -6.00 -27.27
CA LYS A 104 14.68 -4.85 -26.42
C LYS A 104 16.18 -4.80 -26.16
N ASN A 105 16.78 -3.67 -26.47
CA ASN A 105 18.19 -3.40 -26.23
C ASN A 105 18.54 -3.69 -24.78
N ASN A 106 19.74 -4.21 -24.52
CA ASN A 106 20.25 -4.64 -23.21
C ASN A 106 20.24 -3.58 -22.09
N GLU A 107 19.76 -2.37 -22.34
CA GLU A 107 19.61 -1.29 -21.35
C GLU A 107 18.37 -1.47 -20.46
N ASP A 108 17.34 -2.21 -20.91
CA ASP A 108 16.12 -2.49 -20.15
C ASP A 108 16.22 -3.69 -19.18
N LEU A 109 17.38 -4.35 -19.11
CA LEU A 109 17.61 -5.50 -18.21
C LEU A 109 17.63 -5.13 -16.71
N PHE A 110 17.61 -3.87 -16.39
CA PHE A 110 17.52 -3.36 -15.01
C PHE A 110 16.23 -2.56 -14.84
N ALA A 111 15.07 -3.24 -14.92
CA ALA A 111 13.81 -2.61 -14.54
C ALA A 111 13.96 -2.02 -13.14
N ALA A 112 13.82 -0.71 -13.02
CA ALA A 112 13.96 -0.04 -11.74
C ALA A 112 12.87 -0.55 -10.79
N THR A 113 13.25 -1.02 -9.61
CA THR A 113 12.28 -1.42 -8.59
C THR A 113 11.70 -0.16 -7.96
N HIS A 114 10.38 -0.02 -8.05
CA HIS A 114 9.61 1.04 -7.41
C HIS A 114 9.01 0.53 -6.10
N TYR A 115 8.84 1.43 -5.13
CA TYR A 115 8.28 1.10 -3.82
C TYR A 115 7.10 2.02 -3.48
N LEU A 116 6.01 1.43 -2.99
CA LEU A 116 4.86 2.17 -2.50
C LEU A 116 5.20 2.93 -1.22
N ILE A 117 5.93 2.25 -0.31
CA ILE A 117 6.48 2.81 0.93
C ILE A 117 8.01 2.65 0.91
N PRO A 118 8.75 3.65 0.40
CA PRO A 118 10.20 3.57 0.20
C PRO A 118 11.02 3.41 1.48
N GLU A 119 10.50 3.82 2.63
CA GLU A 119 11.15 3.65 3.94
C GLU A 119 11.29 2.17 4.31
N TRP A 120 10.37 1.34 3.81
CA TRP A 120 10.30 -0.08 4.11
C TRP A 120 10.65 -0.97 2.92
N LYS A 121 11.78 -0.69 2.24
CA LYS A 121 12.24 -1.45 1.05
C LYS A 121 12.40 -2.95 1.28
N ASN A 122 12.63 -3.36 2.52
CA ASN A 122 12.79 -4.77 2.89
C ASN A 122 11.46 -5.51 3.07
N ILE A 123 10.35 -4.78 3.13
CA ILE A 123 9.00 -5.32 3.25
C ILE A 123 8.43 -5.59 1.86
N ASP A 124 7.74 -6.71 1.72
CA ASP A 124 7.20 -7.15 0.44
C ASP A 124 5.70 -6.84 0.31
N PHE A 125 4.95 -6.92 1.42
CA PHE A 125 3.51 -6.67 1.46
C PHE A 125 3.12 -5.83 2.66
N PHE A 126 1.98 -5.13 2.52
CA PHE A 126 1.29 -4.49 3.63
C PHE A 126 -0.17 -4.92 3.68
N ILE A 127 -0.70 -5.03 4.89
CA ILE A 127 -2.13 -5.11 5.14
C ILE A 127 -2.53 -3.81 5.83
N LEU A 128 -3.43 -3.06 5.21
CA LEU A 128 -4.10 -1.91 5.80
C LEU A 128 -5.51 -2.34 6.22
N ILE A 129 -5.89 -2.07 7.46
CA ILE A 129 -7.21 -2.37 8.00
C ILE A 129 -7.81 -1.06 8.46
N GLU A 130 -8.91 -0.67 7.85
CA GLU A 130 -9.62 0.57 8.12
C GLU A 130 -10.86 0.31 8.98
N ASN A 131 -11.31 1.32 9.70
CA ASN A 131 -12.45 1.29 10.63
C ASN A 131 -12.24 0.31 11.80
N THR A 132 -10.99 0.14 12.23
CA THR A 132 -10.70 -0.62 13.44
C THR A 132 -11.21 0.14 14.67
N ASP A 133 -11.68 -0.55 15.67
CA ASP A 133 -12.06 0.01 16.94
C ASP A 133 -11.13 -0.49 18.06
N PHE A 134 -11.37 -0.04 19.29
CA PHE A 134 -10.59 -0.45 20.47
C PHE A 134 -10.70 -1.94 20.80
N LEU A 135 -11.67 -2.66 20.20
CA LEU A 135 -11.85 -4.11 20.36
C LEU A 135 -11.04 -4.91 19.33
N PHE A 136 -10.49 -4.25 18.31
CA PHE A 136 -9.70 -4.91 17.29
C PHE A 136 -8.40 -5.47 17.88
N ASN A 137 -8.28 -6.80 17.88
CA ASN A 137 -7.14 -7.47 18.49
C ASN A 137 -5.99 -7.66 17.50
N THR A 138 -5.11 -6.67 17.44
CA THR A 138 -3.93 -6.69 16.56
C THR A 138 -2.93 -7.78 16.95
N GLU A 139 -2.79 -8.10 18.25
CA GLU A 139 -1.85 -9.13 18.70
C GLU A 139 -2.30 -10.52 18.22
N GLU A 140 -3.58 -10.85 18.33
CA GLU A 140 -4.16 -12.10 17.82
C GLU A 140 -3.94 -12.22 16.30
N LEU A 141 -4.09 -11.10 15.57
CA LEU A 141 -3.84 -11.08 14.14
C LEU A 141 -2.38 -11.37 13.81
N LEU A 142 -1.43 -10.76 14.53
CA LEU A 142 0.00 -11.01 14.34
C LEU A 142 0.36 -12.47 14.64
N GLU A 143 -0.21 -13.06 15.70
CA GLU A 143 -0.01 -14.49 16.02
C GLU A 143 -0.53 -15.40 14.90
N LYS A 144 -1.71 -15.11 14.33
CA LYS A 144 -2.23 -15.86 13.18
C LYS A 144 -1.33 -15.75 11.96
N LEU A 145 -0.82 -14.54 11.68
CA LEU A 145 0.12 -14.32 10.57
C LEU A 145 1.43 -15.08 10.75
N GLN A 146 1.94 -15.19 11.98
CA GLN A 146 3.15 -15.94 12.30
C GLN A 146 3.04 -17.43 11.94
N ASN A 147 1.84 -17.98 11.99
CA ASN A 147 1.59 -19.38 11.65
C ASN A 147 1.53 -19.66 10.13
N ILE A 148 1.55 -18.62 9.31
CA ILE A 148 1.53 -18.77 7.85
C ILE A 148 2.95 -19.07 7.35
N LYS A 149 3.10 -20.26 6.76
CA LYS A 149 4.37 -20.66 6.15
C LYS A 149 4.83 -19.64 5.12
N ASN A 150 6.12 -19.31 5.13
CA ASN A 150 6.81 -18.34 4.26
C ASN A 150 6.54 -16.86 4.59
N ILE A 151 5.83 -16.53 5.66
CA ILE A 151 5.94 -15.22 6.30
C ILE A 151 7.14 -15.31 7.25
N SER A 152 8.14 -14.48 7.01
CA SER A 152 9.37 -14.47 7.82
C SER A 152 9.34 -13.41 8.92
N THR A 153 8.59 -12.34 8.71
CA THR A 153 8.43 -11.24 9.67
C THR A 153 7.11 -10.54 9.44
N GLN A 154 6.44 -10.16 10.52
CA GLN A 154 5.25 -9.32 10.53
C GLN A 154 5.27 -8.40 11.76
N PHE A 155 4.83 -7.17 11.59
CA PHE A 155 4.73 -6.20 12.68
C PHE A 155 3.81 -5.04 12.31
N VAL A 156 3.32 -4.34 13.33
CA VAL A 156 2.53 -3.12 13.14
C VAL A 156 3.46 -1.97 12.79
N VAL A 157 3.08 -1.20 11.80
CA VAL A 157 3.78 0.03 11.41
C VAL A 157 3.03 1.22 11.99
N ASP A 158 3.75 2.07 12.69
CA ASP A 158 3.24 3.37 13.08
C ASP A 158 3.16 4.27 11.83
N ILE A 159 1.93 4.58 11.41
CA ILE A 159 1.66 5.38 10.20
C ILE A 159 2.22 6.79 10.35
N ASP A 160 2.21 7.36 11.56
CA ASP A 160 2.75 8.69 11.81
C ASP A 160 4.26 8.76 11.68
N SER A 161 4.95 7.64 11.80
CA SER A 161 6.39 7.52 11.56
C SER A 161 6.77 7.56 10.08
N LEU A 162 5.81 7.34 9.17
CA LEU A 162 6.03 7.40 7.73
C LEU A 162 6.15 8.85 7.25
N ASN A 163 6.91 9.05 6.17
CA ASN A 163 6.93 10.38 5.53
C ASN A 163 5.55 10.69 4.90
N ILE A 164 5.28 11.99 4.72
CA ILE A 164 4.00 12.50 4.19
C ILE A 164 3.65 11.87 2.83
N LYS A 165 4.64 11.58 2.00
CA LYS A 165 4.42 10.98 0.69
C LYS A 165 3.92 9.54 0.83
N SER A 166 4.56 8.74 1.67
CA SER A 166 4.14 7.37 1.94
C SER A 166 2.77 7.31 2.60
N GLN A 167 2.46 8.24 3.53
CA GLN A 167 1.12 8.35 4.09
C GLN A 167 0.06 8.62 3.00
N LYS A 168 0.34 9.52 2.04
CA LYS A 168 -0.57 9.79 0.91
C LYS A 168 -0.76 8.59 -0.01
N ASN A 169 0.26 7.75 -0.17
CA ASN A 169 0.17 6.54 -0.96
C ASN A 169 -0.74 5.46 -0.33
N LEU A 170 -1.12 5.62 0.93
CA LEU A 170 -2.04 4.72 1.65
C LEU A 170 -3.51 5.18 1.59
N ILE A 171 -3.80 6.31 0.95
CA ILE A 171 -5.16 6.82 0.73
C ILE A 171 -5.67 6.23 -0.58
N PHE A 172 -6.62 5.30 -0.52
CA PHE A 172 -7.19 4.56 -1.65
C PHE A 172 -8.62 4.96 -1.94
#